data_2887f7ec39c1ef1e171ea56405e47ac8
#
_entry.id   2887f7ec39c1ef1e171ea56405e47ac8
#
_cell.length_a   1.000
_cell.length_b   1.000
_cell.length_c   1.000
_cell.angle_alpha   90.00
_cell.angle_beta   90.00
_cell.angle_gamma   90.00
#
_symmetry.space_group_name_H-M   'P 1'
#
loop_
_entity.id
_entity.type
_entity.pdbx_description
1 polymer ?
#
loop_
_entity_poly.entity_id
_entity_poly.type
_entity_poly.pdbx_seq_one_letter_code
_entity_poly.pdbx_strand_id
1 'polypeptide(L)'
;LRAPASAGEFVARHSEAARKAEAQTGIPANFMVAQAALETGWGRKDIRMADGSASFNLFGIKATADWKGPVARVTTTEYVEGRPQKMTQSFRAYSSHEESFADYARLMTHSPRYREVVAQA
;
A
#
# COMPACT_ATOMS: atom_id res chain seq x y z
N LEU A 1 1.07 16.22 1.32
CA LEU A 1 1.54 15.74 0.03
C LEU A 1 0.51 15.98 -1.06
N ARG A 2 0.95 16.52 -2.15
CA ARG A 2 0.10 16.73 -3.31
C ARG A 2 -0.02 15.44 -4.11
N ALA A 3 -1.23 15.14 -4.60
CA ALA A 3 -1.42 13.98 -5.46
C ALA A 3 -0.64 14.14 -6.76
N PRO A 4 -0.13 13.04 -7.35
CA PRO A 4 0.54 13.10 -8.65
C PRO A 4 -0.40 13.63 -9.73
N ALA A 5 0.13 14.46 -10.62
CA ALA A 5 -0.65 15.03 -11.70
C ALA A 5 -0.87 14.05 -12.86
N SER A 6 -0.07 12.99 -12.94
CA SER A 6 -0.12 12.01 -14.02
C SER A 6 0.42 10.66 -13.58
N ALA A 7 0.18 9.64 -14.40
CA ALA A 7 0.77 8.32 -14.18
C ALA A 7 2.30 8.38 -14.21
N GLY A 8 2.88 9.17 -15.13
CA GLY A 8 4.33 9.34 -15.20
C GLY A 8 4.90 9.98 -13.95
N GLU A 9 4.22 10.96 -13.39
CA GLU A 9 4.64 11.58 -12.14
C GLU A 9 4.55 10.59 -10.98
N PHE A 10 3.52 9.76 -10.94
CA PHE A 10 3.40 8.71 -9.93
C PHE A 10 4.60 7.76 -9.99
N VAL A 11 4.93 7.27 -11.17
CA VAL A 11 6.07 6.36 -11.35
C VAL A 11 7.37 7.03 -10.93
N ALA A 12 7.58 8.28 -11.36
CA ALA A 12 8.80 9.02 -11.01
C ALA A 12 8.92 9.21 -9.50
N ARG A 13 7.81 9.53 -8.83
CA ARG A 13 7.80 9.75 -7.38
C ARG A 13 8.20 8.51 -6.58
N HIS A 14 7.80 7.33 -7.04
CA HIS A 14 7.91 6.11 -6.25
C HIS A 14 9.01 5.14 -6.70
N SER A 15 9.65 5.41 -7.84
CA SER A 15 10.63 4.48 -8.40
C SER A 15 11.84 4.24 -7.50
N GLU A 16 12.35 5.28 -6.85
CA GLU A 16 13.54 5.13 -6.00
C GLU A 16 13.25 4.27 -4.78
N ALA A 17 12.14 4.51 -4.09
CA ALA A 17 11.74 3.71 -2.93
C ALA A 17 11.53 2.25 -3.34
N ALA A 18 10.92 2.03 -4.50
CA ALA A 18 10.70 0.67 -5.00
C ALA A 18 12.02 -0.03 -5.33
N ARG A 19 12.98 0.68 -5.95
CA ARG A 19 14.29 0.09 -6.24
C ARG A 19 15.07 -0.26 -4.99
N LYS A 20 14.96 0.55 -3.93
CA LYS A 20 15.59 0.22 -2.65
C LYS A 20 14.99 -1.04 -2.05
N ALA A 21 13.67 -1.17 -2.10
CA ALA A 21 13.01 -2.37 -1.61
C ALA A 21 13.40 -3.60 -2.44
N GLU A 22 13.50 -3.46 -3.75
CA GLU A 22 13.97 -4.55 -4.62
C GLU A 22 15.38 -4.98 -4.26
N ALA A 23 16.27 -4.04 -3.99
CA ALA A 23 17.66 -4.36 -3.62
C ALA A 23 17.71 -5.18 -2.32
N GLN A 24 16.79 -4.96 -1.41
CA GLN A 24 16.76 -5.65 -0.13
C GLN A 24 16.06 -7.02 -0.18
N THR A 25 15.12 -7.20 -1.10
CA THR A 25 14.23 -8.36 -1.06
C THR A 25 14.21 -9.20 -2.34
N GLY A 26 14.63 -8.61 -3.45
CA GLY A 26 14.51 -9.26 -4.76
C GLY A 26 13.14 -9.09 -5.42
N ILE A 27 12.16 -8.47 -4.75
CA ILE A 27 10.86 -8.20 -5.35
C ILE A 27 11.03 -7.11 -6.41
N PRO A 28 10.59 -7.33 -7.66
CA PRO A 28 10.81 -6.35 -8.72
C PRO A 28 10.17 -5.00 -8.44
N ALA A 29 10.95 -3.93 -8.62
CA ALA A 29 10.46 -2.56 -8.41
C ALA A 29 9.25 -2.24 -9.29
N ASN A 30 9.30 -2.63 -10.56
CA ASN A 30 8.19 -2.38 -11.49
C ASN A 30 6.89 -3.03 -11.05
N PHE A 31 6.98 -4.25 -10.54
CA PHE A 31 5.82 -4.96 -10.00
C PHE A 31 5.20 -4.18 -8.84
N MET A 32 6.03 -3.71 -7.91
CA MET A 32 5.54 -2.98 -6.75
C MET A 32 4.94 -1.64 -7.12
N VAL A 33 5.57 -0.90 -8.03
CA VAL A 33 5.01 0.39 -8.48
C VAL A 33 3.65 0.17 -9.17
N ALA A 34 3.54 -0.86 -9.99
CA ALA A 34 2.28 -1.19 -10.65
C ALA A 34 1.19 -1.54 -9.62
N GLN A 35 1.54 -2.30 -8.60
CA GLN A 35 0.59 -2.67 -7.56
C GLN A 35 0.15 -1.45 -6.76
N ALA A 36 1.08 -0.56 -6.41
CA ALA A 36 0.76 0.67 -5.71
C ALA A 36 -0.13 1.58 -6.56
N ALA A 37 0.12 1.65 -7.86
CA ALA A 37 -0.71 2.42 -8.79
C ALA A 37 -2.14 1.88 -8.82
N LEU A 38 -2.30 0.58 -8.88
CA LEU A 38 -3.61 -0.07 -8.89
C LEU A 38 -4.38 0.21 -7.60
N GLU A 39 -3.72 0.04 -6.45
CA GLU A 39 -4.34 0.22 -5.14
C GLU A 39 -4.75 1.67 -4.87
N THR A 40 -3.98 2.64 -5.36
CA THR A 40 -4.21 4.05 -5.06
C THR A 40 -4.87 4.81 -6.21
N GLY A 41 -5.19 4.13 -7.32
CA GLY A 41 -5.68 4.82 -8.51
C GLY A 41 -4.68 5.86 -8.99
N TRP A 42 -3.42 5.49 -9.11
CA TRP A 42 -2.30 6.35 -9.52
C TRP A 42 -2.10 7.52 -8.56
N GLY A 43 -2.35 7.28 -7.27
CA GLY A 43 -2.15 8.27 -6.22
C GLY A 43 -3.35 9.17 -5.95
N ARG A 44 -4.48 8.92 -6.59
CA ARG A 44 -5.69 9.74 -6.40
C ARG A 44 -6.50 9.34 -5.17
N LYS A 45 -6.39 8.10 -4.74
CA LYS A 45 -7.13 7.55 -3.62
C LYS A 45 -6.16 7.04 -2.57
N ASP A 46 -5.78 7.91 -1.65
CA ASP A 46 -4.85 7.53 -0.60
C ASP A 46 -5.59 7.25 0.71
N ILE A 47 -4.97 6.42 1.53
CA ILE A 47 -5.46 6.15 2.89
C ILE A 47 -4.90 7.23 3.79
N ARG A 48 -5.79 7.93 4.52
CA ARG A 48 -5.38 9.02 5.40
C ARG A 48 -5.65 8.71 6.85
N MET A 49 -4.84 9.34 7.72
CA MET A 49 -5.06 9.30 9.16
C MET A 49 -6.31 10.10 9.49
N ALA A 50 -6.82 9.93 10.72
CA ALA A 50 -8.03 10.63 11.17
C ALA A 50 -7.91 12.15 11.08
N ASP A 51 -6.70 12.69 11.25
CA ASP A 51 -6.45 14.13 11.17
C ASP A 51 -6.23 14.63 9.73
N GLY A 52 -6.34 13.74 8.75
CA GLY A 52 -6.15 14.08 7.34
C GLY A 52 -4.71 13.96 6.85
N SER A 53 -3.75 13.65 7.73
CA SER A 53 -2.37 13.49 7.32
C SER A 53 -2.18 12.18 6.56
N ALA A 54 -1.06 12.06 5.84
CA ALA A 54 -0.78 10.90 5.01
C ALA A 54 -0.45 9.68 5.87
N SER A 55 -1.00 8.52 5.50
CA SER A 55 -0.62 7.25 6.11
C SER A 55 0.61 6.64 5.43
N PHE A 56 0.93 7.09 4.22
CA PHE A 56 1.96 6.53 3.34
C PHE A 56 1.71 5.07 2.96
N ASN A 57 0.54 4.53 3.26
CA ASN A 57 0.19 3.15 2.91
C ASN A 57 -0.28 3.10 1.46
N LEU A 58 0.59 2.64 0.57
CA LEU A 58 0.34 2.60 -0.87
C LEU A 58 -0.27 1.28 -1.34
N PHE A 59 -0.33 0.28 -0.48
CA PHE A 59 -0.71 -1.07 -0.88
C PHE A 59 -1.96 -1.60 -0.20
N GLY A 60 -2.62 -0.77 0.60
CA GLY A 60 -3.81 -1.22 1.31
C GLY A 60 -3.55 -2.29 2.36
N ILE A 61 -2.38 -2.28 2.98
CA ILE A 61 -2.00 -3.29 3.95
C ILE A 61 -2.73 -3.04 5.26
N LYS A 62 -3.50 -4.03 5.70
CA LYS A 62 -4.28 -3.92 6.92
C LYS A 62 -3.41 -4.07 8.16
N ALA A 63 -3.77 -3.33 9.20
CA ALA A 63 -3.13 -3.44 10.51
C ALA A 63 -3.77 -4.60 11.26
N THR A 64 -3.05 -5.71 11.33
CA THR A 64 -3.47 -6.88 12.08
C THR A 64 -3.01 -6.76 13.54
N ALA A 65 -3.41 -7.72 14.39
CA ALA A 65 -3.12 -7.65 15.83
C ALA A 65 -1.63 -7.59 16.15
N ASP A 66 -0.78 -8.12 15.28
CA ASP A 66 0.67 -8.12 15.47
C ASP A 66 1.36 -6.84 14.99
N TRP A 67 0.62 -5.93 14.35
CA TRP A 67 1.18 -4.65 13.93
C TRP A 67 1.34 -3.72 15.12
N LYS A 68 2.57 -3.23 15.34
CA LYS A 68 2.91 -2.39 16.50
C LYS A 68 3.05 -0.91 16.17
N GLY A 69 2.97 -0.55 14.90
CA GLY A 69 3.11 0.84 14.45
C GLY A 69 1.80 1.61 14.45
N PRO A 70 1.83 2.84 13.92
CA PRO A 70 0.63 3.67 13.82
C PRO A 70 -0.42 3.03 12.91
N VAL A 71 -1.67 3.43 13.13
CA VAL A 71 -2.83 2.87 12.43
C VAL A 71 -3.68 3.99 11.86
N ALA A 72 -4.07 3.83 10.59
CA ALA A 72 -5.07 4.68 9.96
C ALA A 72 -6.40 3.95 9.96
N ARG A 73 -7.42 4.54 10.57
CA ARG A 73 -8.76 3.96 10.61
C ARG A 73 -9.63 4.65 9.58
N VAL A 74 -10.22 3.85 8.69
CA VAL A 74 -11.06 4.35 7.61
C VAL A 74 -12.45 3.76 7.76
N THR A 75 -13.47 4.62 7.80
CA THR A 75 -14.86 4.20 7.87
C THR A 75 -15.47 4.27 6.48
N THR A 76 -16.00 3.15 6.02
CA THR A 76 -16.66 3.04 4.73
C THR A 76 -18.08 2.58 4.91
N THR A 77 -18.91 2.80 3.90
CA THR A 77 -20.28 2.28 3.89
C THR A 77 -20.31 1.06 2.99
N GLU A 78 -20.72 -0.06 3.55
CA GLU A 78 -20.88 -1.31 2.81
C GLU A 78 -22.34 -1.71 2.81
N TYR A 79 -22.76 -2.45 1.80
CA TYR A 79 -24.16 -2.89 1.71
C TYR A 79 -24.22 -4.38 2.01
N VAL A 80 -24.94 -4.71 3.09
CA VAL A 80 -25.15 -6.09 3.51
C VAL A 80 -26.64 -6.36 3.39
N GLU A 81 -26.98 -7.34 2.56
CA GLU A 81 -28.38 -7.69 2.29
C GLU A 81 -29.21 -6.46 1.86
N GLY A 82 -28.60 -5.60 1.02
CA GLY A 82 -29.25 -4.39 0.52
C GLY A 82 -29.32 -3.23 1.49
N ARG A 83 -28.76 -3.37 2.67
CA ARG A 83 -28.79 -2.31 3.71
C ARG A 83 -27.42 -1.69 3.89
N PRO A 84 -27.33 -0.35 4.00
CA PRO A 84 -26.04 0.30 4.25
C PRO A 84 -25.58 0.04 5.68
N GLN A 85 -24.29 -0.32 5.81
CA GLN A 85 -23.65 -0.50 7.12
C GLN A 85 -22.33 0.24 7.13
N LYS A 86 -22.05 0.88 8.25
CA LYS A 86 -20.74 1.50 8.46
C LYS A 86 -19.74 0.43 8.90
N MET A 87 -18.62 0.36 8.18
CA MET A 87 -17.52 -0.56 8.47
C MET A 87 -16.26 0.24 8.71
N THR A 88 -15.57 -0.04 9.81
CA THR A 88 -14.28 0.59 10.07
C THR A 88 -13.18 -0.42 9.82
N GLN A 89 -12.23 -0.04 8.97
CA GLN A 89 -11.06 -0.86 8.66
C GLN A 89 -9.80 -0.16 9.13
N SER A 90 -8.87 -0.93 9.67
CA SER A 90 -7.61 -0.43 10.18
C SER A 90 -6.49 -0.78 9.20
N PHE A 91 -5.72 0.21 8.80
CA PHE A 91 -4.60 0.05 7.88
C PHE A 91 -3.31 0.46 8.58
N ARG A 92 -2.21 -0.18 8.19
CA ARG A 92 -0.90 0.20 8.69
C ARG A 92 -0.57 1.62 8.22
N ALA A 93 0.04 2.42 9.08
CA ALA A 93 0.53 3.73 8.72
C ALA A 93 2.05 3.76 8.89
N TYR A 94 2.69 4.52 8.01
CA TYR A 94 4.15 4.58 7.93
C TYR A 94 4.59 6.04 8.00
N SER A 95 5.88 6.26 8.21
CA SER A 95 6.44 7.61 8.23
C SER A 95 6.92 8.07 6.85
N SER A 96 6.96 7.17 5.86
CA SER A 96 7.40 7.51 4.51
C SER A 96 6.89 6.48 3.50
N HIS A 97 6.89 6.86 2.23
CA HIS A 97 6.60 5.91 1.15
C HIS A 97 7.64 4.78 1.10
N GLU A 98 8.89 5.11 1.42
CA GLU A 98 9.96 4.13 1.45
C GLU A 98 9.66 2.98 2.42
N GLU A 99 9.15 3.31 3.62
CA GLU A 99 8.74 2.30 4.58
C GLU A 99 7.59 1.43 4.05
N SER A 100 6.66 2.03 3.33
CA SER A 100 5.54 1.30 2.73
C SER A 100 6.04 0.25 1.73
N PHE A 101 6.96 0.64 0.84
CA PHE A 101 7.54 -0.30 -0.11
C PHE A 101 8.33 -1.41 0.59
N ALA A 102 9.13 -1.05 1.60
CA ALA A 102 9.92 -2.02 2.34
C ALA A 102 9.03 -3.05 3.05
N ASP A 103 7.97 -2.59 3.69
CA ASP A 103 7.05 -3.48 4.38
C ASP A 103 6.29 -4.39 3.42
N TYR A 104 5.82 -3.81 2.30
CA TYR A 104 5.15 -4.61 1.27
C TYR A 104 6.08 -5.69 0.72
N ALA A 105 7.30 -5.32 0.38
CA ALA A 105 8.28 -6.27 -0.15
C ALA A 105 8.59 -7.38 0.85
N ARG A 106 8.74 -7.03 2.12
CA ARG A 106 8.99 -8.01 3.17
C ARG A 106 7.82 -9.00 3.31
N LEU A 107 6.59 -8.48 3.30
CA LEU A 107 5.41 -9.32 3.39
C LEU A 107 5.29 -10.25 2.18
N MET A 108 5.62 -9.77 0.99
CA MET A 108 5.58 -10.57 -0.21
C MET A 108 6.61 -11.71 -0.18
N THR A 109 7.79 -11.50 0.38
CA THR A 109 8.80 -12.56 0.46
C THR A 109 8.35 -13.73 1.33
N HIS A 110 7.41 -13.48 2.25
CA HIS A 110 6.88 -14.51 3.14
C HIS A 110 5.54 -15.08 2.65
N SER A 111 5.05 -14.63 1.50
CA SER A 111 3.77 -15.07 0.97
C SER A 111 3.96 -16.30 0.08
N PRO A 112 3.23 -17.42 0.35
CA PRO A 112 3.26 -18.59 -0.55
C PRO A 112 2.83 -18.22 -1.97
N ARG A 113 1.89 -17.31 -2.10
CA ARG A 113 1.38 -16.86 -3.40
C ARG A 113 2.48 -16.22 -4.25
N TYR A 114 3.33 -15.43 -3.61
CA TYR A 114 4.45 -14.81 -4.31
C TYR A 114 5.43 -15.86 -4.82
N ARG A 115 5.72 -16.87 -4.00
CA ARG A 115 6.62 -17.96 -4.39
C ARG A 115 6.12 -18.69 -5.63
N GLU A 116 4.81 -18.89 -5.75
CA GLU A 116 4.22 -19.50 -6.94
C GLU A 116 4.43 -18.62 -8.17
N VAL A 117 4.21 -17.33 -8.05
CA VAL A 117 4.38 -16.39 -9.16
C VAL A 117 5.83 -16.38 -9.64
N VAL A 118 6.78 -16.35 -8.73
CA VAL A 118 8.21 -16.37 -9.05
C VAL A 118 8.61 -17.68 -9.71
N ALA A 119 8.07 -18.79 -9.22
CA ALA A 119 8.39 -20.12 -9.77
C ALA A 119 7.92 -20.27 -11.22
N GLN A 120 6.92 -19.51 -11.65
CA GLN A 120 6.36 -19.54 -13.00
C GLN A 120 6.96 -18.50 -13.92
N ALA A 121 7.78 -17.62 -13.42
CA ALA A 121 8.36 -16.54 -14.19
C ALA A 121 9.48 -17.00 -15.13
#